data_30c708f8a3cacc51d5a50716bf363eb6
#
_entry.id   30c708f8a3cacc51d5a50716bf363eb6
#
_cell.length_a   1.000
_cell.length_b   1.000
_cell.length_c   1.000
_cell.angle_alpha   90.00
_cell.angle_beta   90.00
_cell.angle_gamma   90.00
#
_symmetry.space_group_name_H-M   'P 1'
#
loop_
_entity.id
_entity.type
_entity.pdbx_description
1 polymer ?
#
loop_
_entity_poly.entity_id
_entity_poly.type
_entity_poly.pdbx_seq_one_letter_code
_entity_poly.pdbx_strand_id
1 'polypeptide(L)'
;GKFSNGQSAIGVAVADHPAGPYKDKGEALITVDMCKQAGIKMGQAIDPSIFTDDDGTSYITFGNGAAAIAQLSDDMMSIEKDTLKQINGLTDFRESVVVTKANGKYHWTWSCDDANSPNYHVNYGVSDTLLTDDGSASVTLVKKNLLAKDESLGILGSAHQSIVHVKDGKGQDRYFMAYHRFYTPLNIFTAGDGLGVHRETCIDEITFDKDGYMQVTPTHEGVDAVKMIPDEPEVPDTPEVPDTPDTPEQPENPEEPMNPEQPDTPQNDNGQMTTSKPAPTGDGTNVILLIMTMMIALGVVWRKKETKTK
;
A
#
# COMPACT_ATOMS: atom_id res chain seq x y z
N GLY A 1 11.75 9.22 10.32
CA GLY A 1 12.89 9.09 11.26
C GLY A 1 12.89 10.18 12.32
N LYS A 2 13.85 10.13 13.24
CA LYS A 2 14.06 11.16 14.25
C LYS A 2 15.53 11.52 14.34
N PHE A 3 15.82 12.80 14.50
CA PHE A 3 17.15 13.28 14.85
C PHE A 3 17.51 12.99 16.32
N SER A 4 18.78 13.14 16.68
CA SER A 4 19.26 12.97 18.06
C SER A 4 18.59 13.90 19.07
N ASN A 5 18.11 15.08 18.64
CA ASN A 5 17.33 16.03 19.45
C ASN A 5 15.84 15.64 19.58
N GLY A 6 15.41 14.50 19.02
CA GLY A 6 14.03 14.01 19.06
C GLY A 6 13.09 14.58 18.00
N GLN A 7 13.52 15.56 17.19
CA GLN A 7 12.70 16.08 16.10
C GLN A 7 12.49 15.02 15.02
N SER A 8 11.25 14.91 14.52
CA SER A 8 10.89 14.05 13.41
C SER A 8 11.34 14.62 12.07
N ALA A 9 11.65 13.74 11.14
CA ALA A 9 11.98 14.09 9.77
C ALA A 9 11.51 12.97 8.82
N ILE A 10 11.19 13.35 7.59
CA ILE A 10 10.91 12.44 6.49
C ILE A 10 12.20 12.25 5.70
N GLY A 11 12.58 11.01 5.45
CA GLY A 11 13.71 10.62 4.60
C GLY A 11 13.22 9.92 3.35
N VAL A 12 14.14 9.62 2.44
CA VAL A 12 13.89 8.86 1.22
C VAL A 12 14.98 7.81 1.03
N ALA A 13 14.58 6.63 0.56
CA ALA A 13 15.48 5.56 0.18
C ALA A 13 15.04 4.97 -1.17
N VAL A 14 15.98 4.49 -1.96
CA VAL A 14 15.77 3.98 -3.31
C VAL A 14 16.25 2.54 -3.42
N ALA A 15 15.56 1.74 -4.21
CA ALA A 15 15.95 0.40 -4.59
C ALA A 15 15.61 0.11 -6.06
N ASP A 16 16.37 -0.78 -6.69
CA ASP A 16 16.08 -1.27 -8.05
C ASP A 16 14.95 -2.30 -8.07
N HIS A 17 14.64 -2.91 -6.91
CA HIS A 17 13.58 -3.90 -6.76
C HIS A 17 12.71 -3.58 -5.53
N PRO A 18 11.38 -3.79 -5.59
CA PRO A 18 10.46 -3.50 -4.47
C PRO A 18 10.83 -4.17 -3.13
N ALA A 19 11.46 -5.34 -3.18
CA ALA A 19 11.95 -6.03 -1.97
C ALA A 19 13.30 -5.50 -1.46
N GLY A 20 13.86 -4.48 -2.10
CA GLY A 20 15.19 -3.93 -1.77
C GLY A 20 16.35 -4.70 -2.41
N PRO A 21 17.58 -4.49 -1.90
CA PRO A 21 17.93 -3.64 -0.75
C PRO A 21 17.74 -2.15 -1.05
N TYR A 22 17.25 -1.41 -0.05
CA TYR A 22 17.07 0.03 -0.15
C TYR A 22 18.34 0.77 0.25
N LYS A 23 18.69 1.79 -0.51
CA LYS A 23 19.77 2.72 -0.22
C LYS A 23 19.19 4.04 0.25
N ASP A 24 19.43 4.39 1.50
CA ASP A 24 19.05 5.66 2.10
C ASP A 24 19.80 6.81 1.42
N LYS A 25 19.13 7.95 1.20
CA LYS A 25 19.76 9.18 0.65
C LYS A 25 20.83 9.74 1.60
N GLY A 26 20.71 9.47 2.89
CA GLY A 26 21.65 9.93 3.92
C GLY A 26 21.33 11.31 4.50
N GLU A 27 20.27 11.97 4.02
CA GLU A 27 19.79 13.26 4.53
C GLU A 27 18.27 13.30 4.55
N ALA A 28 17.71 14.16 5.40
CA ALA A 28 16.27 14.35 5.46
C ALA A 28 15.73 15.01 4.19
N LEU A 29 14.62 14.48 3.67
CA LEU A 29 13.84 15.11 2.61
C LEU A 29 13.08 16.33 3.15
N ILE A 30 12.43 16.17 4.31
CA ILE A 30 11.64 17.22 4.96
C ILE A 30 11.89 17.19 6.46
N THR A 31 12.04 18.38 7.04
CA THR A 31 12.22 18.58 8.47
C THR A 31 11.16 19.52 9.04
N VAL A 32 10.95 19.49 10.35
CA VAL A 32 10.09 20.46 11.06
C VAL A 32 10.61 21.88 10.88
N ASP A 33 11.93 22.09 10.82
CA ASP A 33 12.50 23.42 10.63
C ASP A 33 12.23 23.98 9.22
N MET A 34 12.22 23.15 8.18
CA MET A 34 11.78 23.57 6.84
C MET A 34 10.31 24.02 6.85
N CYS A 35 9.44 23.28 7.53
CA CYS A 35 8.03 23.67 7.70
C CYS A 35 7.91 25.02 8.42
N LYS A 36 8.68 25.23 9.50
CA LYS A 36 8.70 26.48 10.24
C LYS A 36 9.18 27.66 9.38
N GLN A 37 10.20 27.46 8.55
CA GLN A 37 10.69 28.47 7.60
C GLN A 37 9.62 28.82 6.54
N ALA A 38 8.81 27.85 6.13
CA ALA A 38 7.66 28.04 5.25
C ALA A 38 6.42 28.61 5.96
N GLY A 39 6.53 28.98 7.26
CA GLY A 39 5.43 29.54 8.04
C GLY A 39 4.42 28.51 8.57
N ILE A 40 4.68 27.22 8.44
CA ILE A 40 3.79 26.13 8.85
C ILE A 40 4.12 25.72 10.29
N LYS A 41 3.12 25.76 11.18
CA LYS A 41 3.25 25.35 12.59
C LYS A 41 3.16 23.83 12.74
N MET A 42 4.11 23.12 12.13
CA MET A 42 4.19 21.67 12.14
C MET A 42 4.58 21.15 13.53
N GLY A 43 3.80 20.21 14.07
CA GLY A 43 4.13 19.50 15.30
C GLY A 43 5.20 18.43 15.05
N GLN A 44 4.94 17.58 14.06
CA GLN A 44 5.87 16.53 13.60
C GLN A 44 5.83 16.40 12.08
N ALA A 45 7.01 16.30 11.44
CA ALA A 45 7.12 15.93 10.02
C ALA A 45 7.12 14.41 9.91
N ILE A 46 5.92 13.82 9.80
CA ILE A 46 5.65 12.38 9.74
C ILE A 46 4.53 12.07 8.75
N ASP A 47 4.27 10.80 8.54
CA ASP A 47 3.14 10.24 7.78
C ASP A 47 3.06 10.77 6.34
N PRO A 48 4.12 10.59 5.54
CA PRO A 48 4.12 11.03 4.16
C PRO A 48 3.20 10.18 3.30
N SER A 49 2.44 10.82 2.41
CA SER A 49 1.71 10.20 1.32
C SER A 49 2.13 10.85 0.01
N ILE A 50 2.24 10.05 -1.05
CA ILE A 50 2.62 10.52 -2.39
C ILE A 50 1.40 10.50 -3.29
N PHE A 51 1.22 11.58 -4.04
CA PHE A 51 0.22 11.71 -5.09
C PHE A 51 0.90 12.17 -6.38
N THR A 52 0.63 11.47 -7.48
CA THR A 52 1.05 11.89 -8.82
C THR A 52 -0.19 12.30 -9.60
N ASP A 53 -0.24 13.53 -10.06
CA ASP A 53 -1.36 14.05 -10.85
C ASP A 53 -1.27 13.58 -12.32
N ASP A 54 -2.31 13.83 -13.10
CA ASP A 54 -2.47 13.38 -14.49
C ASP A 54 -1.37 13.93 -15.42
N ASP A 55 -0.77 15.07 -15.09
CA ASP A 55 0.35 15.67 -15.83
C ASP A 55 1.72 15.03 -15.51
N GLY A 56 1.74 14.06 -14.58
CA GLY A 56 2.94 13.38 -14.12
C GLY A 56 3.68 14.08 -12.98
N THR A 57 3.22 15.25 -12.53
CA THR A 57 3.79 15.96 -11.39
C THR A 57 3.48 15.22 -10.10
N SER A 58 4.50 14.95 -9.29
CA SER A 58 4.36 14.25 -8.02
C SER A 58 4.41 15.21 -6.84
N TYR A 59 3.58 14.95 -5.86
CA TYR A 59 3.46 15.73 -4.63
C TYR A 59 3.58 14.82 -3.41
N ILE A 60 4.10 15.36 -2.33
CA ILE A 60 4.12 14.75 -1.01
C ILE A 60 3.20 15.52 -0.07
N THR A 61 2.27 14.82 0.56
CA THR A 61 1.44 15.35 1.65
C THR A 61 1.87 14.69 2.95
N PHE A 62 1.86 15.43 4.07
CA PHE A 62 2.36 14.92 5.34
C PHE A 62 1.94 15.80 6.51
N GLY A 63 2.24 15.34 7.73
CA GLY A 63 2.25 16.18 8.92
C GLY A 63 1.42 15.68 10.08
N ASN A 64 1.71 16.23 11.26
CA ASN A 64 0.97 16.01 12.50
C ASN A 64 0.78 17.35 13.21
N GLY A 65 -0.45 17.66 13.62
CA GLY A 65 -0.85 18.94 14.17
C GLY A 65 -1.04 20.06 13.14
N ALA A 66 -0.37 19.99 11.99
CA ALA A 66 -0.63 20.76 10.78
C ALA A 66 -0.35 19.87 9.57
N ALA A 67 -1.08 20.08 8.48
CA ALA A 67 -0.87 19.36 7.22
C ALA A 67 -0.12 20.24 6.22
N ALA A 68 0.76 19.62 5.44
CA ALA A 68 1.53 20.29 4.40
C ALA A 68 1.57 19.47 3.11
N ILE A 69 1.79 20.18 2.01
CA ILE A 69 2.01 19.64 0.67
C ILE A 69 3.27 20.28 0.09
N ALA A 70 4.05 19.51 -0.67
CA ALA A 70 5.15 20.01 -1.49
C ALA A 70 5.22 19.24 -2.80
N GLN A 71 5.66 19.90 -3.88
CA GLN A 71 6.00 19.23 -5.12
C GLN A 71 7.34 18.52 -4.96
N LEU A 72 7.42 17.32 -5.48
CA LEU A 72 8.67 16.55 -5.56
C LEU A 72 9.40 16.84 -6.86
N SER A 73 10.73 16.77 -6.82
CA SER A 73 11.55 16.70 -8.02
C SER A 73 11.22 15.47 -8.86
N ASP A 74 11.58 15.48 -10.15
CA ASP A 74 11.29 14.38 -11.09
C ASP A 74 11.85 13.02 -10.61
N ASP A 75 12.95 13.02 -9.88
CA ASP A 75 13.56 11.81 -9.29
C ASP A 75 12.99 11.45 -7.92
N MET A 76 12.08 12.28 -7.39
CA MET A 76 11.46 12.16 -6.05
C MET A 76 12.46 12.22 -4.88
N MET A 77 13.69 12.66 -5.12
CA MET A 77 14.74 12.70 -4.10
C MET A 77 14.82 14.05 -3.35
N SER A 78 14.08 15.06 -3.81
CA SER A 78 13.99 16.38 -3.18
C SER A 78 12.60 16.97 -3.35
N ILE A 79 12.30 18.03 -2.58
CA ILE A 79 11.13 18.87 -2.85
C ILE A 79 11.55 20.06 -3.72
N GLU A 80 10.65 20.48 -4.61
CA GLU A 80 10.88 21.66 -5.42
C GLU A 80 10.89 22.91 -4.57
N LYS A 81 11.76 23.86 -4.97
CA LYS A 81 11.96 25.10 -4.21
C LYS A 81 10.64 25.87 -4.09
N ASP A 82 10.40 26.42 -2.89
CA ASP A 82 9.28 27.30 -2.54
C ASP A 82 7.87 26.65 -2.68
N THR A 83 7.81 25.32 -2.92
CA THR A 83 6.54 24.57 -3.07
C THR A 83 5.98 24.02 -1.75
N LEU A 84 6.74 24.08 -0.66
CA LEU A 84 6.27 23.64 0.66
C LEU A 84 5.23 24.60 1.21
N LYS A 85 3.95 24.17 1.23
CA LYS A 85 2.80 24.98 1.61
C LYS A 85 1.89 24.23 2.57
N GLN A 86 1.05 24.98 3.28
CA GLN A 86 0.04 24.41 4.17
C GLN A 86 -1.16 23.89 3.38
N ILE A 87 -1.76 22.79 3.86
CA ILE A 87 -3.08 22.32 3.45
C ILE A 87 -4.10 22.90 4.43
N ASN A 88 -5.07 23.65 3.93
CA ASN A 88 -6.09 24.33 4.71
C ASN A 88 -7.45 23.60 4.64
N GLY A 89 -8.35 23.85 5.58
CA GLY A 89 -9.71 23.33 5.58
C GLY A 89 -9.88 21.93 6.18
N LEU A 90 -8.81 21.31 6.67
CA LEU A 90 -8.86 20.00 7.32
C LEU A 90 -9.38 20.10 8.76
N THR A 91 -10.69 20.03 8.92
CA THR A 91 -11.33 20.13 10.25
C THR A 91 -10.87 18.98 11.16
N ASP A 92 -10.48 19.33 12.41
CA ASP A 92 -10.04 18.38 13.43
C ASP A 92 -8.79 17.54 13.03
N PHE A 93 -7.94 18.09 12.14
CA PHE A 93 -6.76 17.39 11.63
C PHE A 93 -5.81 16.97 12.74
N ARG A 94 -5.48 15.69 12.75
CA ARG A 94 -4.43 15.13 13.59
C ARG A 94 -3.21 14.75 12.75
N GLU A 95 -3.37 13.85 11.75
CA GLU A 95 -2.28 13.29 10.95
C GLU A 95 -2.80 12.53 9.70
N SER A 96 -1.91 11.90 8.93
CA SER A 96 -2.24 10.99 7.82
C SER A 96 -3.15 11.63 6.76
N VAL A 97 -2.72 12.74 6.17
CA VAL A 97 -3.44 13.36 5.05
C VAL A 97 -3.11 12.65 3.74
N VAL A 98 -4.15 12.19 3.06
CA VAL A 98 -4.04 11.49 1.77
C VAL A 98 -4.94 12.19 0.75
N VAL A 99 -4.47 12.35 -0.48
CA VAL A 99 -5.24 12.84 -1.61
C VAL A 99 -5.29 11.81 -2.71
N THR A 100 -6.44 11.70 -3.37
CA THR A 100 -6.63 10.90 -4.59
C THR A 100 -7.54 11.64 -5.55
N LYS A 101 -7.45 11.35 -6.83
CA LYS A 101 -8.27 11.98 -7.88
C LYS A 101 -9.30 10.99 -8.41
N ALA A 102 -10.54 11.38 -8.40
CA ALA A 102 -11.65 10.62 -8.95
C ALA A 102 -12.80 11.56 -9.36
N ASN A 103 -13.58 11.17 -10.35
CA ASN A 103 -14.79 11.90 -10.77
C ASN A 103 -14.55 13.41 -11.01
N GLY A 104 -13.35 13.76 -11.50
CA GLY A 104 -12.97 15.16 -11.79
C GLY A 104 -12.70 16.03 -10.57
N LYS A 105 -12.55 15.45 -9.38
CA LYS A 105 -12.26 16.14 -8.12
C LYS A 105 -11.06 15.54 -7.43
N TYR A 106 -10.43 16.33 -6.56
CA TYR A 106 -9.44 15.85 -5.59
C TYR A 106 -10.17 15.52 -4.29
N HIS A 107 -10.02 14.28 -3.85
CA HIS A 107 -10.62 13.72 -2.65
C HIS A 107 -9.55 13.62 -1.57
N TRP A 108 -9.80 14.29 -0.44
CA TRP A 108 -8.88 14.39 0.68
C TRP A 108 -9.43 13.63 1.87
N THR A 109 -8.59 12.79 2.48
CA THR A 109 -8.91 12.09 3.72
C THR A 109 -7.82 12.36 4.74
N TRP A 110 -8.19 12.46 6.00
CA TRP A 110 -7.24 12.70 7.09
C TRP A 110 -7.74 12.11 8.39
N SER A 111 -6.79 11.74 9.26
CA SER A 111 -7.08 11.19 10.57
C SER A 111 -7.32 12.27 11.61
N CYS A 112 -8.28 12.03 12.47
CA CYS A 112 -8.71 12.88 13.56
C CYS A 112 -8.65 12.13 14.89
N ASP A 113 -8.45 12.85 16.00
CA ASP A 113 -8.26 12.32 17.34
C ASP A 113 -6.87 11.66 17.53
N ASP A 114 -6.66 10.95 18.63
CA ASP A 114 -5.40 10.29 18.96
C ASP A 114 -5.43 8.80 18.58
N ALA A 115 -4.31 8.29 18.08
CA ALA A 115 -4.19 6.88 17.67
C ALA A 115 -4.45 5.86 18.81
N ASN A 116 -4.42 6.30 20.08
CA ASN A 116 -4.80 5.48 21.24
C ASN A 116 -6.27 5.61 21.61
N SER A 117 -7.01 6.49 20.93
CA SER A 117 -8.44 6.71 21.20
C SER A 117 -9.29 5.69 20.42
N PRO A 118 -10.29 5.08 21.04
CA PRO A 118 -11.29 4.28 20.32
C PRO A 118 -12.09 5.10 19.31
N ASN A 119 -12.07 6.45 19.43
CA ASN A 119 -12.72 7.38 18.52
C ASN A 119 -11.80 7.85 17.38
N TYR A 120 -10.57 7.33 17.25
CA TYR A 120 -9.70 7.64 16.12
C TYR A 120 -10.43 7.32 14.83
N HIS A 121 -10.55 8.29 13.93
CA HIS A 121 -11.42 8.23 12.76
C HIS A 121 -10.88 9.02 11.59
N VAL A 122 -11.50 8.89 10.42
CA VAL A 122 -11.15 9.59 9.18
C VAL A 122 -12.24 10.59 8.83
N ASN A 123 -11.85 11.84 8.62
CA ASN A 123 -12.67 12.85 7.97
C ASN A 123 -12.37 12.92 6.48
N TYR A 124 -13.29 13.51 5.71
CA TYR A 124 -13.24 13.57 4.26
C TYR A 124 -13.70 14.92 3.73
N GLY A 125 -12.99 15.41 2.72
CA GLY A 125 -13.31 16.62 1.98
C GLY A 125 -12.87 16.56 0.54
N VAL A 126 -13.21 17.59 -0.22
CA VAL A 126 -12.89 17.71 -1.65
C VAL A 126 -12.37 19.09 -2.01
N SER A 127 -11.66 19.15 -3.13
CA SER A 127 -11.35 20.40 -3.84
C SER A 127 -11.46 20.19 -5.35
N ASP A 128 -11.73 21.27 -6.10
CA ASP A 128 -11.78 21.21 -7.56
C ASP A 128 -10.37 21.28 -8.19
N THR A 129 -9.40 21.85 -7.48
CA THR A 129 -7.99 21.90 -7.86
C THR A 129 -7.14 21.31 -6.75
N LEU A 130 -5.98 20.73 -7.10
CA LEU A 130 -5.02 20.25 -6.10
C LEU A 130 -4.44 21.40 -5.31
N LEU A 131 -4.01 22.46 -6.01
CA LEU A 131 -3.42 23.67 -5.44
C LEU A 131 -4.26 24.90 -5.82
N THR A 132 -4.21 25.90 -4.96
CA THR A 132 -4.68 27.25 -5.20
C THR A 132 -3.60 28.10 -5.88
N ASP A 133 -3.91 29.33 -6.31
CA ASP A 133 -2.98 30.21 -7.03
C ASP A 133 -1.70 30.53 -6.24
N ASP A 134 -1.74 30.49 -4.91
CA ASP A 134 -0.56 30.71 -4.04
C ASP A 134 0.24 29.42 -3.77
N GLY A 135 -0.17 28.29 -4.39
CA GLY A 135 0.45 26.98 -4.25
C GLY A 135 0.08 26.22 -2.98
N SER A 136 -0.81 26.76 -2.12
CA SER A 136 -1.38 26.01 -0.99
C SER A 136 -2.50 25.08 -1.47
N ALA A 137 -2.96 24.16 -0.61
CA ALA A 137 -4.18 23.41 -0.86
C ALA A 137 -5.31 23.93 0.04
N SER A 138 -6.55 23.92 -0.49
CA SER A 138 -7.74 24.33 0.25
C SER A 138 -8.85 23.30 0.09
N VAL A 139 -9.24 22.67 1.18
CA VAL A 139 -10.15 21.53 1.22
C VAL A 139 -11.48 21.95 1.81
N THR A 140 -12.58 21.60 1.13
CA THR A 140 -13.94 21.75 1.66
C THR A 140 -14.37 20.45 2.32
N LEU A 141 -14.69 20.50 3.62
CA LEU A 141 -15.20 19.33 4.36
C LEU A 141 -16.51 18.86 3.75
N VAL A 142 -16.61 17.57 3.43
CA VAL A 142 -17.84 16.92 2.95
C VAL A 142 -18.45 16.07 4.06
N LYS A 143 -17.66 15.26 4.73
CA LYS A 143 -18.16 14.30 5.72
C LYS A 143 -17.18 14.15 6.89
N LYS A 144 -17.66 14.35 8.10
CA LYS A 144 -17.01 13.85 9.31
C LYS A 144 -17.27 12.36 9.46
N ASN A 145 -16.30 11.64 10.01
CA ASN A 145 -16.42 10.19 10.23
C ASN A 145 -16.73 9.43 8.92
N LEU A 146 -15.97 9.71 7.84
CA LEU A 146 -16.06 8.89 6.64
C LEU A 146 -15.81 7.42 6.97
N LEU A 147 -14.75 7.17 7.76
CA LEU A 147 -14.42 5.89 8.38
C LEU A 147 -14.33 6.14 9.89
N ALA A 148 -15.04 5.36 10.71
CA ALA A 148 -15.06 5.51 12.14
C ALA A 148 -15.36 4.17 12.83
N LYS A 149 -15.38 4.19 14.16
CA LYS A 149 -15.77 3.02 14.95
C LYS A 149 -17.18 2.53 14.64
N ASP A 150 -17.37 1.22 14.75
CA ASP A 150 -18.66 0.56 14.82
C ASP A 150 -18.67 -0.34 16.07
N GLU A 151 -19.28 0.15 17.15
CA GLU A 151 -19.32 -0.57 18.43
C GLU A 151 -20.16 -1.84 18.35
N SER A 152 -21.13 -1.92 17.44
CA SER A 152 -21.95 -3.12 17.26
C SER A 152 -21.15 -4.28 16.65
N LEU A 153 -20.13 -3.97 15.87
CA LEU A 153 -19.16 -4.91 15.31
C LEU A 153 -17.89 -5.05 16.16
N GLY A 154 -17.75 -4.27 17.25
CA GLY A 154 -16.51 -4.22 18.03
C GLY A 154 -15.34 -3.55 17.29
N ILE A 155 -15.60 -2.80 16.23
CA ILE A 155 -14.60 -2.06 15.46
C ILE A 155 -14.34 -0.72 16.15
N LEU A 156 -13.09 -0.48 16.54
CA LEU A 156 -12.66 0.71 17.27
C LEU A 156 -11.35 1.28 16.68
N GLY A 157 -11.16 2.60 16.77
CA GLY A 157 -9.91 3.26 16.40
C GLY A 157 -9.55 3.14 14.92
N SER A 158 -10.55 3.21 14.03
CA SER A 158 -10.42 2.98 12.59
C SER A 158 -9.95 4.25 11.88
N ALA A 159 -8.64 4.36 11.60
CA ALA A 159 -8.07 5.49 10.89
C ALA A 159 -6.66 5.19 10.31
N HIS A 160 -5.87 6.23 10.07
CA HIS A 160 -4.52 6.20 9.49
C HIS A 160 -4.52 5.50 8.12
N GLN A 161 -5.36 6.01 7.27
CA GLN A 161 -5.71 5.41 5.99
C GLN A 161 -4.68 5.70 4.89
N SER A 162 -4.66 4.80 3.91
CA SER A 162 -4.10 5.00 2.58
C SER A 162 -5.13 4.58 1.55
N ILE A 163 -5.07 5.15 0.35
CA ILE A 163 -6.01 4.83 -0.74
C ILE A 163 -5.25 4.20 -1.90
N VAL A 164 -5.76 3.08 -2.37
CA VAL A 164 -5.25 2.38 -3.55
C VAL A 164 -6.30 2.48 -4.66
N HIS A 165 -5.88 2.95 -5.82
CA HIS A 165 -6.65 2.97 -7.04
C HIS A 165 -6.07 1.98 -8.04
N VAL A 166 -6.91 1.13 -8.60
CA VAL A 166 -6.52 0.13 -9.59
C VAL A 166 -7.59 0.02 -10.68
N LYS A 167 -7.18 -0.46 -11.85
CA LYS A 167 -8.12 -0.96 -12.86
C LYS A 167 -8.25 -2.48 -12.72
N ASP A 168 -9.48 -2.96 -12.61
CA ASP A 168 -9.74 -4.39 -12.61
C ASP A 168 -9.57 -5.01 -14.00
N GLY A 169 -9.69 -6.35 -14.10
CA GLY A 169 -9.58 -7.08 -15.37
C GLY A 169 -10.62 -6.70 -16.43
N LYS A 170 -11.67 -5.97 -16.05
CA LYS A 170 -12.69 -5.40 -16.95
C LYS A 170 -12.40 -3.94 -17.32
N GLY A 171 -11.28 -3.38 -16.85
CA GLY A 171 -10.91 -1.98 -17.05
C GLY A 171 -11.68 -0.98 -16.19
N GLN A 172 -12.42 -1.45 -15.17
CA GLN A 172 -13.15 -0.59 -14.25
C GLN A 172 -12.24 -0.04 -13.15
N ASP A 173 -12.40 1.23 -12.83
CA ASP A 173 -11.67 1.85 -11.73
C ASP A 173 -12.23 1.36 -10.40
N ARG A 174 -11.35 0.81 -9.56
CA ARG A 174 -11.65 0.32 -8.22
C ARG A 174 -10.79 1.05 -7.21
N TYR A 175 -11.38 1.45 -6.11
CA TYR A 175 -10.71 2.19 -5.04
C TYR A 175 -10.85 1.44 -3.72
N PHE A 176 -9.76 1.35 -2.98
CA PHE A 176 -9.71 0.63 -1.71
C PHE A 176 -9.06 1.52 -0.66
N MET A 177 -9.63 1.51 0.53
CA MET A 177 -9.05 2.14 1.71
C MET A 177 -8.36 1.09 2.56
N ALA A 178 -7.03 1.16 2.65
CA ALA A 178 -6.26 0.42 3.63
C ALA A 178 -6.13 1.29 4.88
N TYR A 179 -6.41 0.76 6.05
CA TYR A 179 -6.40 1.48 7.31
C TYR A 179 -6.05 0.54 8.46
N HIS A 180 -5.82 1.05 9.64
CA HIS A 180 -5.74 0.22 10.84
C HIS A 180 -6.96 0.43 11.73
N ARG A 181 -7.25 -0.58 12.54
CA ARG A 181 -8.15 -0.53 13.68
C ARG A 181 -7.51 -1.23 14.87
N PHE A 182 -8.12 -1.10 16.05
CA PHE A 182 -7.68 -1.87 17.20
C PHE A 182 -7.87 -3.36 16.92
N TYR A 183 -6.89 -4.17 17.37
CA TYR A 183 -6.96 -5.61 17.20
C TYR A 183 -8.25 -6.20 17.79
N THR A 184 -8.92 -7.06 17.06
CA THR A 184 -10.17 -7.69 17.47
C THR A 184 -10.04 -9.22 17.55
N PRO A 185 -10.65 -9.85 18.57
CA PRO A 185 -11.34 -9.24 19.71
C PRO A 185 -10.38 -8.62 20.72
N LEU A 186 -10.76 -7.49 21.32
CA LEU A 186 -10.03 -6.90 22.45
C LEU A 186 -10.02 -7.87 23.63
N ASN A 187 -8.86 -8.07 24.23
CA ASN A 187 -8.67 -8.95 25.38
C ASN A 187 -7.59 -8.40 26.32
N ILE A 188 -7.31 -9.08 27.41
CA ILE A 188 -6.33 -8.66 28.42
C ILE A 188 -4.90 -8.49 27.84
N PHE A 189 -4.54 -9.19 26.79
CA PHE A 189 -3.22 -9.08 26.16
C PHE A 189 -3.13 -7.87 25.24
N THR A 190 -4.24 -7.44 24.67
CA THR A 190 -4.31 -6.26 23.81
C THR A 190 -4.62 -4.97 24.57
N ALA A 191 -5.23 -5.08 25.75
CA ALA A 191 -5.58 -3.92 26.58
C ALA A 191 -4.44 -3.43 27.48
N GLY A 192 -3.44 -4.26 27.80
CA GLY A 192 -2.43 -4.00 28.83
C GLY A 192 -1.54 -2.79 28.58
N ASP A 193 -1.15 -2.56 27.30
CA ASP A 193 -0.23 -1.49 26.90
C ASP A 193 -0.96 -0.29 26.27
N GLY A 194 -2.29 -0.25 26.38
CA GLY A 194 -3.15 0.73 25.72
C GLY A 194 -3.69 0.23 24.38
N LEU A 195 -4.92 0.62 24.09
CA LEU A 195 -5.68 0.10 22.93
C LEU A 195 -5.00 0.38 21.59
N GLY A 196 -4.40 1.56 21.44
CA GLY A 196 -3.76 1.97 20.18
C GLY A 196 -2.40 1.32 19.90
N VAL A 197 -1.87 0.50 20.81
CA VAL A 197 -0.59 -0.23 20.60
C VAL A 197 -0.82 -1.52 19.82
N HIS A 198 -1.97 -2.16 20.00
CA HIS A 198 -2.35 -3.40 19.32
C HIS A 198 -3.33 -3.11 18.18
N ARG A 199 -2.84 -3.14 16.96
CA ARG A 199 -3.59 -2.76 15.76
C ARG A 199 -3.52 -3.86 14.71
N GLU A 200 -4.57 -3.97 13.92
CA GLU A 200 -4.61 -4.81 12.73
C GLU A 200 -4.86 -3.97 11.48
N THR A 201 -4.33 -4.40 10.33
CA THR A 201 -4.56 -3.77 9.04
C THR A 201 -5.84 -4.30 8.44
N CYS A 202 -6.67 -3.39 7.94
CA CYS A 202 -7.93 -3.68 7.28
C CYS A 202 -7.95 -3.03 5.91
N ILE A 203 -8.74 -3.59 4.99
CA ILE A 203 -8.96 -3.06 3.66
C ILE A 203 -10.45 -3.20 3.36
N ASP A 204 -11.09 -2.07 3.01
CA ASP A 204 -12.47 -2.05 2.51
C ASP A 204 -12.56 -1.25 1.21
N GLU A 205 -13.53 -1.61 0.37
CA GLU A 205 -13.73 -0.92 -0.90
C GLU A 205 -14.37 0.44 -0.71
N ILE A 206 -13.86 1.43 -1.43
CA ILE A 206 -14.46 2.76 -1.54
C ILE A 206 -15.42 2.74 -2.72
N THR A 207 -16.64 3.15 -2.48
CA THR A 207 -17.63 3.45 -3.51
C THR A 207 -17.86 4.96 -3.58
N PHE A 208 -18.52 5.42 -4.63
CA PHE A 208 -18.92 6.81 -4.79
C PHE A 208 -20.44 6.89 -4.88
N ASP A 209 -21.02 7.84 -4.17
CA ASP A 209 -22.44 8.11 -4.26
C ASP A 209 -22.81 8.80 -5.59
N LYS A 210 -24.11 9.11 -5.77
CA LYS A 210 -24.63 9.76 -6.99
C LYS A 210 -24.04 11.15 -7.27
N ASP A 211 -23.50 11.80 -6.26
CA ASP A 211 -22.89 13.13 -6.34
C ASP A 211 -21.34 13.03 -6.46
N GLY A 212 -20.82 11.81 -6.57
CA GLY A 212 -19.39 11.50 -6.73
C GLY A 212 -18.57 11.56 -5.45
N TYR A 213 -19.20 11.53 -4.26
CA TYR A 213 -18.50 11.56 -2.99
C TYR A 213 -18.19 10.16 -2.46
N MET A 214 -17.03 10.00 -1.84
CA MET A 214 -16.57 8.74 -1.26
C MET A 214 -17.51 8.21 -0.17
N GLN A 215 -17.72 6.90 -0.21
CA GLN A 215 -18.37 6.11 0.81
C GLN A 215 -17.49 4.90 1.13
N VAL A 216 -17.30 4.61 2.42
CA VAL A 216 -16.62 3.41 2.91
C VAL A 216 -17.30 2.94 4.18
N THR A 217 -17.41 1.63 4.34
CA THR A 217 -17.96 1.01 5.55
C THR A 217 -16.93 0.04 6.09
N PRO A 218 -16.49 0.18 7.36
CA PRO A 218 -15.56 -0.77 7.94
C PRO A 218 -16.22 -2.13 8.14
N THR A 219 -15.52 -3.20 7.74
CA THR A 219 -16.00 -4.57 7.86
C THR A 219 -14.98 -5.48 8.54
N HIS A 220 -15.39 -6.71 8.91
CA HIS A 220 -14.49 -7.78 9.31
C HIS A 220 -14.09 -8.66 8.12
N GLU A 221 -14.87 -8.64 7.06
CA GLU A 221 -14.69 -9.47 5.87
C GLU A 221 -13.55 -8.96 4.98
N GLY A 222 -13.35 -7.64 4.93
CA GLY A 222 -12.41 -7.01 4.00
C GLY A 222 -12.90 -7.05 2.56
N VAL A 223 -12.01 -7.30 1.62
CA VAL A 223 -12.32 -7.30 0.19
C VAL A 223 -11.96 -8.63 -0.47
N ASP A 224 -12.77 -9.04 -1.42
CA ASP A 224 -12.46 -10.17 -2.29
C ASP A 224 -11.26 -9.87 -3.19
N ALA A 225 -10.60 -10.93 -3.65
CA ALA A 225 -9.50 -10.81 -4.61
C ALA A 225 -9.97 -10.10 -5.89
N VAL A 226 -9.27 -9.04 -6.25
CA VAL A 226 -9.55 -8.29 -7.49
C VAL A 226 -8.71 -8.86 -8.61
N LYS A 227 -9.36 -9.36 -9.65
CA LYS A 227 -8.67 -9.81 -10.84
C LYS A 227 -8.19 -8.59 -11.63
N MET A 228 -6.88 -8.38 -11.70
CA MET A 228 -6.25 -7.22 -12.32
C MET A 228 -5.91 -7.43 -13.79
N ILE A 229 -5.73 -8.68 -14.20
CA ILE A 229 -5.35 -9.06 -15.56
C ILE A 229 -6.60 -9.56 -16.26
N PRO A 230 -6.92 -9.11 -17.49
CA PRO A 230 -8.01 -9.67 -18.26
C PRO A 230 -7.87 -11.18 -18.40
N ASP A 231 -8.97 -11.89 -18.44
CA ASP A 231 -8.95 -13.30 -18.83
C ASP A 231 -8.28 -13.40 -20.20
N GLU A 232 -7.33 -14.30 -20.35
CA GLU A 232 -6.87 -14.68 -21.69
C GLU A 232 -8.11 -15.11 -22.49
N PRO A 233 -8.29 -14.61 -23.74
CA PRO A 233 -9.38 -15.10 -24.57
C PRO A 233 -9.24 -16.62 -24.64
N GLU A 234 -10.33 -17.32 -24.34
CA GLU A 234 -10.36 -18.77 -24.51
C GLU A 234 -9.86 -19.08 -25.93
N VAL A 235 -8.69 -19.69 -26.02
CA VAL A 235 -8.21 -20.20 -27.30
C VAL A 235 -9.23 -21.27 -27.69
N PRO A 236 -9.93 -21.13 -28.84
CA PRO A 236 -10.87 -22.13 -29.25
C PRO A 236 -10.13 -23.48 -29.26
N ASP A 237 -10.73 -24.51 -28.67
CA ASP A 237 -10.16 -25.85 -28.65
C ASP A 237 -9.65 -26.16 -30.05
N THR A 238 -8.35 -26.36 -30.16
CA THR A 238 -7.75 -26.80 -31.42
C THR A 238 -8.44 -28.11 -31.76
N PRO A 239 -9.09 -28.25 -32.95
CA PRO A 239 -9.73 -29.52 -33.29
C PRO A 239 -8.73 -30.64 -33.07
N GLU A 240 -9.13 -31.69 -32.32
CA GLU A 240 -8.28 -32.85 -32.12
C GLU A 240 -7.80 -33.33 -33.49
N VAL A 241 -6.49 -33.34 -33.68
CA VAL A 241 -5.87 -33.91 -34.87
C VAL A 241 -6.25 -35.39 -34.85
N PRO A 242 -6.90 -35.91 -35.88
CA PRO A 242 -7.24 -37.31 -35.90
C PRO A 242 -5.98 -38.16 -35.67
N ASP A 243 -6.08 -39.12 -34.78
CA ASP A 243 -4.99 -40.05 -34.46
C ASP A 243 -4.35 -40.57 -35.75
N THR A 244 -3.07 -40.35 -35.87
CA THR A 244 -2.26 -40.95 -36.95
C THR A 244 -2.31 -42.46 -36.74
N PRO A 245 -2.60 -43.25 -37.81
CA PRO A 245 -2.63 -44.71 -37.69
C PRO A 245 -1.31 -45.24 -37.14
N ASP A 246 -1.41 -46.17 -36.20
CA ASP A 246 -0.30 -46.86 -35.56
C ASP A 246 0.76 -47.30 -36.58
N THR A 247 1.99 -46.87 -36.38
CA THR A 247 3.16 -47.34 -37.09
C THR A 247 3.40 -48.81 -36.65
N PRO A 248 3.60 -49.77 -37.57
CA PRO A 248 3.85 -51.16 -37.20
C PRO A 248 5.07 -51.28 -36.28
N GLU A 249 4.93 -52.11 -35.24
CA GLU A 249 5.99 -52.41 -34.26
C GLU A 249 7.25 -52.94 -34.97
N GLN A 250 8.39 -52.33 -34.64
CA GLN A 250 9.71 -52.77 -35.05
C GLN A 250 10.13 -53.98 -34.21
N PRO A 251 10.73 -55.01 -34.73
CA PRO A 251 11.09 -56.24 -33.99
C PRO A 251 12.12 -55.94 -32.89
N GLU A 252 11.90 -56.58 -31.74
CA GLU A 252 12.75 -56.49 -30.55
C GLU A 252 14.20 -56.84 -30.83
N ASN A 253 15.13 -56.03 -30.31
CA ASN A 253 16.58 -56.29 -30.38
C ASN A 253 16.99 -57.23 -29.21
N PRO A 254 17.91 -58.18 -29.41
CA PRO A 254 18.29 -59.14 -28.38
C PRO A 254 19.00 -58.52 -27.19
N GLU A 255 18.71 -59.05 -26.00
CA GLU A 255 19.26 -58.65 -24.69
C GLU A 255 20.81 -58.65 -24.66
N GLU A 256 21.39 -57.56 -24.11
CA GLU A 256 22.82 -57.54 -23.68
C GLU A 256 23.00 -58.23 -22.31
N PRO A 257 24.16 -58.86 -22.05
CA PRO A 257 24.38 -59.62 -20.86
C PRO A 257 24.64 -58.76 -19.61
N MET A 258 24.09 -59.21 -18.47
CA MET A 258 24.22 -58.64 -17.14
C MET A 258 25.69 -58.53 -16.68
N ASN A 259 26.03 -57.35 -16.12
CA ASN A 259 27.29 -57.08 -15.46
C ASN A 259 27.19 -57.43 -13.95
N PRO A 260 28.19 -58.05 -13.30
CA PRO A 260 28.08 -58.52 -11.93
C PRO A 260 28.17 -57.41 -10.89
N GLU A 261 27.49 -57.68 -9.78
CA GLU A 261 27.38 -56.87 -8.54
C GLU A 261 28.72 -56.45 -7.93
N GLN A 262 28.78 -55.24 -7.43
CA GLN A 262 29.84 -54.72 -6.57
C GLN A 262 29.33 -54.64 -5.12
N PRO A 263 30.18 -55.00 -4.10
CA PRO A 263 29.72 -55.21 -2.74
C PRO A 263 29.50 -53.94 -1.91
N ASP A 264 28.59 -54.05 -0.97
CA ASP A 264 28.15 -53.10 0.05
C ASP A 264 29.31 -52.54 0.90
N THR A 265 29.26 -51.22 1.17
CA THR A 265 29.98 -50.58 2.26
C THR A 265 28.99 -50.08 3.33
N PRO A 266 29.41 -50.12 4.64
CA PRO A 266 28.46 -50.12 5.74
C PRO A 266 27.96 -48.71 6.12
N GLN A 267 26.70 -48.71 6.58
CA GLN A 267 25.98 -47.59 7.21
C GLN A 267 26.74 -47.04 8.42
N ASN A 268 26.81 -45.74 8.54
CA ASN A 268 27.09 -45.06 9.78
C ASN A 268 25.88 -44.22 10.17
N ASP A 269 25.32 -44.60 11.30
CA ASP A 269 24.18 -44.03 11.98
C ASP A 269 24.63 -42.77 12.72
N ASN A 270 24.00 -41.58 12.48
CA ASN A 270 23.90 -40.57 13.49
C ASN A 270 22.97 -39.37 13.07
N GLY A 271 21.97 -39.16 13.91
CA GLY A 271 21.48 -37.80 14.20
C GLY A 271 20.29 -37.31 13.42
N GLN A 272 19.14 -37.70 13.85
CA GLN A 272 17.82 -37.18 13.53
C GLN A 272 17.75 -35.67 13.83
N MET A 273 17.60 -34.86 12.80
CA MET A 273 17.08 -33.50 12.91
C MET A 273 15.78 -33.40 12.11
N THR A 274 14.69 -33.39 12.84
CA THR A 274 13.35 -33.16 12.26
C THR A 274 13.23 -31.72 11.83
N THR A 275 13.28 -31.47 10.53
CA THR A 275 12.84 -30.19 9.96
C THR A 275 11.36 -30.26 9.68
N SER A 276 10.57 -29.52 10.45
CA SER A 276 9.16 -29.30 10.18
C SER A 276 9.00 -28.57 8.85
N LYS A 277 8.21 -29.17 7.98
CA LYS A 277 7.79 -28.61 6.69
C LYS A 277 6.99 -27.32 6.93
N PRO A 278 7.31 -26.18 6.29
CA PRO A 278 6.48 -24.99 6.41
C PRO A 278 5.10 -25.23 5.80
N ALA A 279 4.08 -24.66 6.43
CA ALA A 279 2.72 -24.67 5.92
C ALA A 279 2.66 -24.00 4.54
N PRO A 280 1.75 -24.40 3.64
CA PRO A 280 1.62 -23.79 2.32
C PRO A 280 1.17 -22.34 2.49
N THR A 281 2.02 -21.40 2.07
CA THR A 281 1.67 -19.99 1.94
C THR A 281 0.67 -19.83 0.80
N GLY A 282 -0.44 -19.15 1.11
CA GLY A 282 -1.49 -18.86 0.15
C GLY A 282 -0.97 -18.13 -1.09
N ASP A 283 -1.78 -18.16 -2.13
CA ASP A 283 -1.59 -17.65 -3.48
C ASP A 283 -0.79 -16.34 -3.54
N GLY A 284 0.28 -16.33 -4.36
CA GLY A 284 1.23 -15.22 -4.48
C GLY A 284 0.61 -13.88 -4.93
N THR A 285 -0.59 -13.89 -5.48
CA THR A 285 -1.34 -12.69 -5.92
C THR A 285 -1.72 -11.79 -4.75
N ASN A 286 -2.10 -12.38 -3.61
CA ASN A 286 -2.48 -11.64 -2.40
C ASN A 286 -1.26 -10.97 -1.72
N VAL A 287 -0.08 -11.57 -1.87
CA VAL A 287 1.17 -11.00 -1.31
C VAL A 287 1.62 -9.76 -2.09
N ILE A 288 1.42 -9.72 -3.41
CA ILE A 288 1.80 -8.58 -4.26
C ILE A 288 0.92 -7.36 -3.94
N LEU A 289 -0.38 -7.55 -3.73
CA LEU A 289 -1.30 -6.45 -3.36
C LEU A 289 -0.97 -5.89 -1.97
N LEU A 290 -0.67 -6.77 -1.00
CA LEU A 290 -0.29 -6.37 0.35
C LEU A 290 1.05 -5.61 0.38
N ILE A 291 2.03 -6.04 -0.43
CA ILE A 291 3.33 -5.36 -0.56
C ILE A 291 3.16 -3.99 -1.22
N MET A 292 2.31 -3.86 -2.27
CA MET A 292 2.02 -2.57 -2.88
C MET A 292 1.34 -1.60 -1.90
N THR A 293 0.41 -2.08 -1.09
CA THR A 293 -0.29 -1.25 -0.09
C THR A 293 0.67 -0.79 1.01
N MET A 294 1.56 -1.66 1.49
CA MET A 294 2.62 -1.28 2.44
C MET A 294 3.64 -0.31 1.84
N MET A 295 3.98 -0.45 0.56
CA MET A 295 4.93 0.44 -0.11
C MET A 295 4.36 1.84 -0.32
N ILE A 296 3.07 1.98 -0.63
CA ILE A 296 2.38 3.27 -0.73
C ILE A 296 2.31 3.95 0.64
N ALA A 297 2.01 3.20 1.70
CA ALA A 297 2.03 3.72 3.08
C ALA A 297 3.42 4.16 3.56
N LEU A 298 4.50 3.64 2.95
CA LEU A 298 5.88 4.03 3.20
C LEU A 298 6.41 5.11 2.23
N GLY A 299 5.58 5.58 1.29
CA GLY A 299 6.00 6.58 0.29
C GLY A 299 7.02 6.04 -0.72
N VAL A 300 6.92 4.76 -1.08
CA VAL A 300 7.79 4.13 -2.08
C VAL A 300 7.07 4.11 -3.43
N VAL A 301 7.58 4.84 -4.40
CA VAL A 301 7.09 4.84 -5.79
C VAL A 301 8.11 4.12 -6.67
N TRP A 302 7.65 3.12 -7.41
CA TRP A 302 8.47 2.43 -8.39
C TRP A 302 8.34 3.07 -9.77
N ARG A 303 9.46 3.47 -10.38
CA ARG A 303 9.52 4.02 -11.75
C ARG A 303 10.04 2.96 -12.71
N LYS A 304 9.23 2.59 -13.70
CA LYS A 304 9.67 1.73 -14.80
C LYS A 304 10.68 2.50 -15.65
N LYS A 305 11.92 2.08 -15.69
CA LYS A 305 12.92 2.59 -16.65
C LYS A 305 12.52 2.12 -18.04
N GLU A 306 12.04 3.03 -18.90
CA GLU A 306 11.96 2.76 -20.33
C GLU A 306 13.39 2.78 -20.90
N THR A 307 13.88 1.63 -21.29
CA THR A 307 15.07 1.52 -22.13
C THR A 307 14.72 2.03 -23.52
N LYS A 308 15.09 3.27 -23.82
CA LYS A 308 15.15 3.72 -25.20
C LYS A 308 16.31 2.98 -25.88
N THR A 309 15.99 1.98 -26.67
CA THR A 309 16.91 1.43 -27.68
C THR A 309 17.00 2.43 -28.82
N LYS A 310 18.21 2.87 -29.08
CA LYS A 310 18.54 3.63 -30.29
C LYS A 310 18.57 2.69 -31.50
#